data_5ce39d1eba52b89c3504ed0bbde16f35
#
_entry.id   5ce39d1eba52b89c3504ed0bbde16f35
#
_cell.length_a   1.000
_cell.length_b   1.000
_cell.length_c   1.000
_cell.angle_alpha   90.00
_cell.angle_beta   90.00
_cell.angle_gamma   90.00
#
_symmetry.space_group_name_H-M   'P 1'
#
loop_
_entity.id
_entity.type
_entity.pdbx_description
1 polymer ?
#
loop_
_entity_poly.entity_id
_entity_poly.type
_entity_poly.pdbx_seq_one_letter_code
_entity_poly.pdbx_strand_id
1 'polypeptide(L)'
;MQLCTEESKYCERMCNFLFFTQTEASSWTIAVPSSVKGLLGSCVVIPCSYNYPNAKVQTFTGIWTNDGNQVIYHPTESKMLEQYRRRTKLLGDVSKSNCSLMIENLQQNDGGPFHFRIELGGYNSFSYLNKKVSISMIREPNAIDFSAHEDIKEGQPVSASCSVFHSCPTYPPAFHWSHSGEQHFQAQKLHDGQWKATSILMFRSNRTDHNKLLQCRVTYHGGKHQETSKTLKVKCKCAFLNINVIMHGLICAFTTQKKFKHGQTNFPKNLQR
;
A
#
# COMPACT_ATOMS: atom_id res chain seq x y z
N MET A 1 58.74 -25.84 -33.72
CA MET A 1 58.78 -25.09 -34.99
C MET A 1 57.64 -25.57 -35.83
N GLN A 2 56.59 -24.78 -35.87
CA GLN A 2 55.60 -24.59 -36.94
C GLN A 2 54.91 -25.79 -37.55
N LEU A 3 53.65 -25.94 -37.21
CA LEU A 3 52.60 -26.39 -38.15
C LEU A 3 51.23 -26.16 -37.46
N CYS A 4 50.74 -24.93 -37.51
CA CYS A 4 49.36 -24.57 -37.14
C CYS A 4 48.99 -23.24 -37.80
N THR A 5 48.82 -23.24 -39.12
CA THR A 5 48.47 -22.01 -39.85
C THR A 5 47.35 -22.11 -40.87
N GLU A 6 46.72 -23.25 -41.09
CA GLU A 6 45.56 -23.34 -42.01
C GLU A 6 44.27 -23.86 -41.38
N GLU A 7 44.31 -24.62 -40.28
CA GLU A 7 43.09 -25.09 -39.61
C GLU A 7 42.44 -24.03 -38.74
N SER A 8 43.18 -22.97 -38.32
CA SER A 8 42.67 -21.91 -37.49
C SER A 8 41.55 -21.06 -38.14
N LYS A 9 41.64 -20.87 -39.47
CA LYS A 9 40.62 -20.08 -40.19
C LYS A 9 39.34 -20.84 -40.49
N TYR A 10 39.40 -22.16 -40.52
CA TYR A 10 38.19 -23.00 -40.63
C TYR A 10 37.47 -23.14 -39.28
N CYS A 11 38.20 -23.14 -38.18
CA CYS A 11 37.64 -23.21 -36.84
C CYS A 11 36.92 -21.89 -36.44
N GLU A 12 37.49 -20.72 -36.82
CA GLU A 12 36.79 -19.44 -36.63
C GLU A 12 35.53 -19.26 -37.50
N ARG A 13 35.53 -19.82 -38.71
CA ARG A 13 34.33 -19.80 -39.55
C ARG A 13 33.25 -20.77 -39.11
N MET A 14 33.60 -21.88 -38.47
CA MET A 14 32.63 -22.83 -37.90
C MET A 14 32.12 -22.37 -36.54
N CYS A 15 32.93 -21.69 -35.71
CA CYS A 15 32.45 -21.09 -34.47
C CYS A 15 31.50 -19.90 -34.68
N ASN A 16 31.65 -19.16 -35.78
CA ASN A 16 30.69 -18.08 -36.11
C ASN A 16 29.38 -18.58 -36.74
N PHE A 17 29.23 -19.90 -37.02
CA PHE A 17 27.98 -20.47 -37.52
C PHE A 17 27.19 -21.22 -36.46
N LEU A 18 27.72 -21.33 -35.23
CA LEU A 18 27.03 -21.85 -34.06
C LEU A 18 26.59 -20.72 -33.11
N PHE A 19 26.27 -19.53 -33.63
CA PHE A 19 25.23 -18.78 -32.97
C PHE A 19 23.94 -19.61 -33.14
N PHE A 20 23.78 -20.57 -32.26
CA PHE A 20 22.46 -21.01 -31.88
C PHE A 20 21.68 -19.74 -31.55
N THR A 21 20.91 -19.23 -32.46
CA THR A 21 19.68 -18.57 -32.09
C THR A 21 18.97 -19.62 -31.26
N GLN A 22 19.15 -19.54 -29.92
CA GLN A 22 18.17 -20.06 -29.00
C GLN A 22 16.91 -19.33 -29.39
N THR A 23 16.17 -19.86 -30.36
CA THR A 23 14.76 -19.62 -30.49
C THR A 23 14.24 -20.17 -29.17
N GLU A 24 14.08 -19.29 -28.16
CA GLU A 24 13.28 -19.63 -27.03
C GLU A 24 11.97 -20.12 -27.61
N ALA A 25 11.79 -21.44 -27.62
CA ALA A 25 10.54 -22.03 -28.00
C ALA A 25 9.55 -21.42 -27.00
N SER A 26 8.76 -20.43 -27.46
CA SER A 26 7.83 -19.73 -26.59
C SER A 26 6.91 -20.79 -26.04
N SER A 27 7.08 -21.06 -24.74
CA SER A 27 6.42 -22.14 -24.02
C SER A 27 5.25 -21.56 -23.25
N TRP A 28 4.28 -22.43 -22.93
CA TRP A 28 3.20 -22.07 -22.02
C TRP A 28 3.77 -21.88 -20.60
N THR A 29 3.98 -20.63 -20.18
CA THR A 29 4.49 -20.29 -18.84
C THR A 29 3.61 -19.24 -18.18
N ILE A 30 3.56 -19.26 -16.86
CA ILE A 30 2.82 -18.28 -16.06
C ILE A 30 3.65 -17.86 -14.84
N ALA A 31 3.59 -16.59 -14.50
CA ALA A 31 4.09 -16.03 -13.26
C ALA A 31 2.89 -15.56 -12.43
N VAL A 32 2.67 -16.25 -11.34
CA VAL A 32 1.65 -15.97 -10.33
C VAL A 32 2.21 -16.36 -8.97
N PRO A 33 1.98 -15.59 -7.89
CA PRO A 33 2.41 -16.00 -6.55
C PRO A 33 1.65 -17.25 -6.11
N SER A 34 2.29 -18.09 -5.29
CA SER A 34 1.62 -19.27 -4.72
C SER A 34 0.53 -18.90 -3.70
N SER A 35 0.68 -17.74 -3.05
CA SER A 35 -0.29 -17.20 -2.11
C SER A 35 -0.28 -15.68 -2.10
N VAL A 36 -1.45 -15.07 -1.88
CA VAL A 36 -1.63 -13.64 -1.62
C VAL A 36 -2.39 -13.48 -0.31
N LYS A 37 -2.11 -12.43 0.47
CA LYS A 37 -2.87 -12.12 1.69
C LYS A 37 -4.03 -11.22 1.34
N GLY A 38 -5.23 -11.51 1.86
CA GLY A 38 -6.43 -10.72 1.64
C GLY A 38 -7.18 -10.43 2.94
N LEU A 39 -7.56 -9.16 3.16
CA LEU A 39 -8.37 -8.75 4.31
C LEU A 39 -9.84 -9.06 4.05
N LEU A 40 -10.48 -9.83 4.94
CA LEU A 40 -11.91 -10.16 4.84
C LEU A 40 -12.77 -8.89 4.72
N GLY A 41 -13.70 -8.90 3.76
CA GLY A 41 -14.57 -7.78 3.42
C GLY A 41 -13.91 -6.73 2.53
N SER A 42 -12.59 -6.76 2.35
CA SER A 42 -11.86 -5.85 1.46
C SER A 42 -11.70 -6.47 0.06
N CYS A 43 -10.71 -6.07 -0.70
CA CYS A 43 -10.38 -6.68 -1.97
C CYS A 43 -8.93 -7.19 -2.01
N VAL A 44 -8.67 -8.07 -2.95
CA VAL A 44 -7.33 -8.55 -3.27
C VAL A 44 -7.10 -8.48 -4.76
N VAL A 45 -5.88 -8.12 -5.16
CA VAL A 45 -5.41 -8.24 -6.54
C VAL A 45 -4.35 -9.33 -6.61
N ILE A 46 -4.63 -10.37 -7.39
CA ILE A 46 -3.71 -11.44 -7.73
C ILE A 46 -2.90 -10.98 -8.94
N PRO A 47 -1.60 -10.65 -8.78
CA PRO A 47 -0.77 -10.31 -9.93
C PRO A 47 -0.51 -11.55 -10.77
N CYS A 48 -0.63 -11.42 -12.08
CA CYS A 48 -0.52 -12.55 -13.00
C CYS A 48 -0.01 -12.09 -14.36
N SER A 49 1.01 -12.79 -14.86
CA SER A 49 1.46 -12.67 -16.26
C SER A 49 1.73 -14.03 -16.85
N TYR A 50 1.51 -14.19 -18.14
CA TYR A 50 1.64 -15.47 -18.80
C TYR A 50 2.30 -15.33 -20.18
N ASN A 51 2.85 -16.43 -20.68
CA ASN A 51 3.33 -16.55 -22.05
C ASN A 51 2.65 -17.71 -22.75
N TYR A 52 2.60 -17.63 -24.07
CA TYR A 52 2.09 -18.66 -24.95
C TYR A 52 2.98 -18.75 -26.19
N PRO A 53 2.98 -19.88 -26.96
CA PRO A 53 3.74 -20.02 -28.20
C PRO A 53 3.40 -18.91 -29.20
N ASN A 54 4.42 -18.42 -29.92
CA ASN A 54 4.24 -17.38 -30.92
C ASN A 54 3.29 -17.87 -32.03
N ALA A 55 2.10 -17.29 -32.11
CA ALA A 55 1.04 -17.67 -33.04
C ALA A 55 0.19 -16.46 -33.45
N LYS A 56 -0.45 -16.55 -34.60
CA LYS A 56 -1.46 -15.58 -34.99
C LYS A 56 -2.76 -15.87 -34.23
N VAL A 57 -3.08 -15.00 -33.29
CA VAL A 57 -4.25 -15.11 -32.45
C VAL A 57 -5.29 -14.06 -32.86
N GLN A 58 -6.54 -14.47 -33.01
CA GLN A 58 -7.64 -13.58 -33.40
C GLN A 58 -8.29 -12.94 -32.16
N THR A 59 -8.51 -13.74 -31.11
CA THR A 59 -9.19 -13.29 -29.89
C THR A 59 -8.51 -13.90 -28.65
N PHE A 60 -8.57 -13.18 -27.56
CA PHE A 60 -8.03 -13.60 -26.25
C PHE A 60 -9.17 -13.67 -25.25
N THR A 61 -9.37 -14.82 -24.62
CA THR A 61 -10.33 -15.01 -23.52
C THR A 61 -9.61 -15.53 -22.29
N GLY A 62 -9.45 -14.69 -21.28
CA GLY A 62 -8.88 -15.08 -20.00
C GLY A 62 -9.97 -15.58 -19.06
N ILE A 63 -9.71 -16.69 -18.39
CA ILE A 63 -10.65 -17.38 -17.49
C ILE A 63 -9.89 -17.74 -16.21
N TRP A 64 -10.50 -17.52 -15.07
CA TRP A 64 -9.99 -18.02 -13.80
C TRP A 64 -10.93 -19.08 -13.23
N THR A 65 -10.37 -20.15 -12.72
CA THR A 65 -11.11 -21.31 -12.17
C THR A 65 -10.55 -21.74 -10.83
N ASN A 66 -11.37 -22.37 -10.01
CA ASN A 66 -10.93 -23.06 -8.81
C ASN A 66 -10.48 -24.50 -9.12
N ASP A 67 -10.04 -25.26 -8.10
CA ASP A 67 -9.58 -26.64 -8.26
C ASP A 67 -10.68 -27.60 -8.76
N GLY A 68 -11.94 -27.32 -8.50
CA GLY A 68 -13.07 -28.05 -9.05
C GLY A 68 -13.44 -27.67 -10.48
N ASN A 69 -12.57 -26.93 -11.19
CA ASN A 69 -12.80 -26.38 -12.54
C ASN A 69 -14.05 -25.49 -12.64
N GLN A 70 -14.52 -24.96 -11.50
CA GLN A 70 -15.62 -24.02 -11.51
C GLN A 70 -15.10 -22.62 -11.81
N VAL A 71 -15.80 -21.90 -12.69
CA VAL A 71 -15.36 -20.61 -13.20
C VAL A 71 -15.63 -19.51 -12.18
N ILE A 72 -14.56 -18.87 -11.70
CA ILE A 72 -14.64 -17.71 -10.79
C ILE A 72 -14.58 -16.37 -11.52
N TYR A 73 -13.98 -16.36 -12.73
CA TYR A 73 -14.01 -15.20 -13.62
C TYR A 73 -14.11 -15.67 -15.09
N HIS A 74 -15.00 -15.02 -15.83
CA HIS A 74 -15.16 -15.14 -17.29
C HIS A 74 -15.69 -13.82 -17.83
N PRO A 75 -15.31 -13.36 -19.07
CA PRO A 75 -15.88 -12.17 -19.67
C PRO A 75 -17.41 -12.20 -19.79
N THR A 76 -17.99 -13.39 -19.95
CA THR A 76 -19.45 -13.60 -19.95
C THR A 76 -19.89 -14.04 -18.55
N GLU A 77 -20.56 -13.14 -17.84
CA GLU A 77 -20.90 -13.33 -16.41
C GLU A 77 -21.78 -14.57 -16.15
N SER A 78 -22.64 -14.95 -17.09
CA SER A 78 -23.51 -16.16 -16.97
C SER A 78 -22.74 -17.47 -16.85
N LYS A 79 -21.47 -17.50 -17.28
CA LYS A 79 -20.59 -18.68 -17.17
C LYS A 79 -19.88 -18.79 -15.81
N MET A 80 -20.02 -17.78 -14.95
CA MET A 80 -19.37 -17.72 -13.66
C MET A 80 -20.25 -18.32 -12.56
N LEU A 81 -19.59 -18.87 -11.52
CA LEU A 81 -20.28 -19.16 -10.27
C LEU A 81 -20.97 -17.91 -9.74
N GLU A 82 -22.22 -18.07 -9.28
CA GLU A 82 -23.05 -16.96 -8.81
C GLU A 82 -22.37 -16.11 -7.73
N GLN A 83 -21.70 -16.77 -6.78
CA GLN A 83 -21.00 -16.11 -5.68
C GLN A 83 -19.87 -15.19 -6.12
N TYR A 84 -19.29 -15.36 -7.33
CA TYR A 84 -18.20 -14.51 -7.87
C TYR A 84 -18.67 -13.47 -8.86
N ARG A 85 -19.92 -13.53 -9.33
CA ARG A 85 -20.49 -12.51 -10.22
C ARG A 85 -20.43 -11.15 -9.56
N ARG A 86 -20.07 -10.11 -10.32
CA ARG A 86 -19.90 -8.72 -9.88
C ARG A 86 -18.81 -8.49 -8.80
N ARG A 87 -18.19 -9.56 -8.27
CA ARG A 87 -17.12 -9.49 -7.29
C ARG A 87 -15.73 -9.71 -7.90
N THR A 88 -15.66 -10.24 -9.10
CA THR A 88 -14.40 -10.49 -9.78
C THR A 88 -14.27 -9.64 -11.03
N LYS A 89 -13.04 -9.13 -11.24
CA LYS A 89 -12.71 -8.28 -12.39
C LYS A 89 -11.30 -8.58 -12.86
N LEU A 90 -11.15 -8.83 -14.16
CA LEU A 90 -9.83 -8.91 -14.77
C LEU A 90 -9.29 -7.49 -14.93
N LEU A 91 -8.18 -7.20 -14.27
CA LEU A 91 -7.49 -5.90 -14.34
C LEU A 91 -6.48 -5.86 -15.48
N GLY A 92 -5.93 -7.04 -15.83
CA GLY A 92 -4.94 -7.19 -16.86
C GLY A 92 -5.54 -7.21 -18.26
N ASP A 93 -4.78 -6.73 -19.24
CA ASP A 93 -5.05 -6.91 -20.65
C ASP A 93 -4.43 -8.25 -21.11
N VAL A 94 -5.28 -9.25 -21.34
CA VAL A 94 -4.82 -10.59 -21.74
C VAL A 94 -4.09 -10.59 -23.08
N SER A 95 -4.40 -9.67 -24.00
CA SER A 95 -3.68 -9.53 -25.25
C SER A 95 -2.22 -9.08 -25.03
N LYS A 96 -1.93 -8.48 -23.89
CA LYS A 96 -0.61 -8.05 -23.42
C LYS A 96 -0.03 -9.01 -22.36
N SER A 97 -0.51 -10.26 -22.36
CA SER A 97 -0.02 -11.29 -21.42
C SER A 97 -0.22 -10.96 -19.93
N ASN A 98 -1.15 -10.08 -19.59
CA ASN A 98 -1.48 -9.72 -18.22
C ASN A 98 -2.84 -10.33 -17.83
N CYS A 99 -2.81 -11.26 -16.87
CA CYS A 99 -3.97 -12.00 -16.38
C CYS A 99 -4.38 -11.61 -14.95
N SER A 100 -3.93 -10.46 -14.45
CA SER A 100 -4.18 -10.04 -13.08
C SER A 100 -5.68 -9.95 -12.77
N LEU A 101 -6.08 -10.61 -11.67
CA LEU A 101 -7.47 -10.72 -11.21
C LEU A 101 -7.67 -9.92 -9.92
N MET A 102 -8.76 -9.18 -9.84
CA MET A 102 -9.25 -8.60 -8.59
C MET A 102 -10.47 -9.39 -8.10
N ILE A 103 -10.53 -9.64 -6.79
CA ILE A 103 -11.69 -10.18 -6.10
C ILE A 103 -12.08 -9.16 -5.02
N GLU A 104 -13.30 -8.65 -5.09
CA GLU A 104 -13.87 -7.69 -4.13
C GLU A 104 -14.70 -8.38 -3.07
N ASN A 105 -14.91 -7.68 -1.95
CA ASN A 105 -15.71 -8.15 -0.81
C ASN A 105 -15.34 -9.59 -0.42
N LEU A 106 -14.05 -9.79 -0.10
CA LEU A 106 -13.49 -11.09 0.21
C LEU A 106 -14.27 -11.82 1.30
N GLN A 107 -14.63 -13.05 1.02
CA GLN A 107 -15.34 -13.96 1.90
C GLN A 107 -14.44 -15.09 2.37
N GLN A 108 -14.78 -15.74 3.48
CA GLN A 108 -13.96 -16.80 4.08
C GLN A 108 -13.74 -17.99 3.13
N ASN A 109 -14.67 -18.25 2.23
CA ASN A 109 -14.62 -19.33 1.23
C ASN A 109 -13.90 -18.95 -0.08
N ASP A 110 -13.35 -17.74 -0.20
CA ASP A 110 -12.56 -17.31 -1.36
C ASP A 110 -11.08 -17.75 -1.29
N GLY A 111 -10.74 -18.71 -0.45
CA GLY A 111 -9.35 -19.15 -0.24
C GLY A 111 -8.66 -19.78 -1.45
N GLY A 112 -9.40 -20.28 -2.43
CA GLY A 112 -8.86 -21.01 -3.58
C GLY A 112 -8.54 -22.49 -3.24
N PRO A 113 -7.55 -23.12 -3.91
CA PRO A 113 -6.64 -22.53 -4.89
C PRO A 113 -7.30 -22.24 -6.25
N PHE A 114 -6.75 -21.26 -6.93
CA PHE A 114 -7.22 -20.80 -8.25
C PHE A 114 -6.11 -20.97 -9.30
N HIS A 115 -6.50 -21.17 -10.57
CA HIS A 115 -5.58 -21.18 -11.69
C HIS A 115 -6.15 -20.42 -12.89
N PHE A 116 -5.25 -19.97 -13.75
CA PHE A 116 -5.59 -19.25 -14.96
C PHE A 116 -5.69 -20.19 -16.15
N ARG A 117 -6.64 -19.92 -17.04
CA ARG A 117 -6.81 -20.53 -18.34
C ARG A 117 -6.90 -19.44 -19.40
N ILE A 118 -6.24 -19.62 -20.52
CA ILE A 118 -6.35 -18.76 -21.70
C ILE A 118 -6.94 -19.53 -22.87
N GLU A 119 -7.86 -18.93 -23.58
CA GLU A 119 -8.39 -19.40 -24.85
C GLU A 119 -7.97 -18.40 -25.94
N LEU A 120 -7.22 -18.89 -26.92
CA LEU A 120 -6.67 -18.14 -28.05
C LEU A 120 -7.45 -18.51 -29.29
N GLY A 121 -8.38 -17.65 -29.69
CA GLY A 121 -9.29 -17.89 -30.83
C GLY A 121 -8.51 -18.04 -32.13
N GLY A 122 -8.83 -19.10 -32.87
CA GLY A 122 -8.13 -19.47 -34.11
C GLY A 122 -6.80 -20.21 -33.90
N TYR A 123 -6.44 -20.54 -32.62
CA TYR A 123 -5.20 -21.26 -32.35
C TYR A 123 -5.39 -22.41 -31.35
N ASN A 124 -5.47 -22.15 -30.03
CA ASN A 124 -5.48 -23.19 -28.99
C ASN A 124 -6.01 -22.63 -27.67
N SER A 125 -6.14 -23.51 -26.67
CA SER A 125 -6.43 -23.11 -25.30
C SER A 125 -5.51 -23.85 -24.33
N PHE A 126 -5.16 -23.23 -23.19
CA PHE A 126 -4.27 -23.80 -22.20
C PHE A 126 -4.66 -23.44 -20.78
N SER A 127 -4.63 -24.40 -19.86
CA SER A 127 -4.84 -24.22 -18.43
C SER A 127 -3.52 -24.41 -17.68
N TYR A 128 -3.11 -23.40 -16.91
CA TYR A 128 -1.84 -23.41 -16.16
C TYR A 128 -2.02 -24.11 -14.80
N LEU A 129 -2.30 -25.43 -14.83
CA LEU A 129 -2.64 -26.25 -13.67
C LEU A 129 -1.49 -26.46 -12.68
N ASN A 130 -0.24 -26.32 -13.14
CA ASN A 130 0.97 -26.49 -12.35
C ASN A 130 1.34 -25.26 -11.51
N LYS A 131 0.66 -24.14 -11.70
CA LYS A 131 0.85 -22.89 -10.96
C LYS A 131 -0.50 -22.35 -10.50
N LYS A 132 -0.78 -22.57 -9.23
CA LYS A 132 -2.03 -22.14 -8.57
C LYS A 132 -1.72 -21.09 -7.53
N VAL A 133 -2.71 -20.27 -7.22
CA VAL A 133 -2.65 -19.26 -6.19
C VAL A 133 -3.74 -19.46 -5.15
N SER A 134 -3.41 -19.36 -3.88
CA SER A 134 -4.35 -19.36 -2.77
C SER A 134 -4.42 -17.98 -2.13
N ILE A 135 -5.57 -17.64 -1.53
CA ILE A 135 -5.72 -16.42 -0.77
C ILE A 135 -5.68 -16.76 0.72
N SER A 136 -4.66 -16.25 1.41
CA SER A 136 -4.55 -16.34 2.85
C SER A 136 -5.40 -15.23 3.49
N MET A 137 -6.55 -15.63 4.04
CA MET A 137 -7.49 -14.67 4.64
C MET A 137 -6.99 -14.16 5.97
N ILE A 138 -6.95 -12.84 6.13
CA ILE A 138 -6.71 -12.16 7.40
C ILE A 138 -8.00 -11.50 7.87
N ARG A 139 -8.34 -11.70 9.15
CA ARG A 139 -9.57 -11.17 9.73
C ARG A 139 -9.42 -9.72 10.16
N GLU A 140 -8.26 -9.39 10.72
CA GLU A 140 -7.94 -8.05 11.18
C GLU A 140 -6.70 -7.52 10.46
N PRO A 141 -6.63 -6.23 10.13
CA PRO A 141 -5.47 -5.64 9.50
C PRO A 141 -4.24 -5.73 10.43
N ASN A 142 -3.04 -5.75 9.86
CA ASN A 142 -1.80 -5.60 10.62
C ASN A 142 -1.78 -4.25 11.32
N ALA A 143 -1.08 -4.18 12.47
CA ALA A 143 -0.91 -2.94 13.21
C ALA A 143 -0.36 -1.81 12.32
N ILE A 144 -0.80 -0.59 12.60
CA ILE A 144 -0.30 0.61 11.95
C ILE A 144 1.16 0.85 12.37
N ASP A 145 2.05 1.02 11.38
CA ASP A 145 3.39 1.55 11.61
C ASP A 145 3.29 3.09 11.71
N PHE A 146 3.42 3.61 12.94
CA PHE A 146 3.22 5.02 13.25
C PHE A 146 4.51 5.65 13.79
N SER A 147 4.99 6.70 13.14
CA SER A 147 6.17 7.45 13.55
C SER A 147 5.84 8.94 13.67
N ALA A 148 6.25 9.55 14.78
CA ALA A 148 6.17 10.99 15.00
C ALA A 148 7.31 11.42 15.93
N HIS A 149 7.86 12.62 15.71
CA HIS A 149 8.88 13.18 16.59
C HIS A 149 8.30 13.44 17.99
N GLU A 150 9.04 13.05 19.04
CA GLU A 150 8.63 13.22 20.44
C GLU A 150 8.99 14.59 21.00
N ASP A 151 10.18 15.08 20.69
CA ASP A 151 10.71 16.35 21.15
C ASP A 151 10.44 17.46 20.12
N ILE A 152 9.32 18.14 20.27
CA ILE A 152 8.86 19.18 19.36
C ILE A 152 9.10 20.54 20.01
N LYS A 153 9.69 21.50 19.28
CA LYS A 153 9.78 22.90 19.73
C LYS A 153 8.70 23.73 19.06
N GLU A 154 8.06 24.63 19.82
CA GLU A 154 7.03 25.53 19.33
C GLU A 154 7.47 26.26 18.05
N GLY A 155 6.60 26.24 17.03
CA GLY A 155 6.82 26.89 15.73
C GLY A 155 7.72 26.09 14.75
N GLN A 156 8.22 24.93 15.16
CA GLN A 156 9.00 24.09 14.24
C GLN A 156 8.10 23.23 13.35
N PRO A 157 8.57 22.88 12.15
CA PRO A 157 7.90 21.89 11.32
C PRO A 157 7.99 20.52 11.97
N VAL A 158 6.87 19.80 11.99
CA VAL A 158 6.72 18.43 12.47
C VAL A 158 6.31 17.56 11.32
N SER A 159 6.92 16.38 11.21
CA SER A 159 6.52 15.34 10.28
C SER A 159 6.11 14.10 11.07
N ALA A 160 4.93 13.56 10.76
CA ALA A 160 4.46 12.30 11.29
C ALA A 160 4.11 11.38 10.11
N SER A 161 4.40 10.08 10.23
CA SER A 161 4.06 9.09 9.21
C SER A 161 3.19 7.99 9.78
N CYS A 162 2.26 7.53 8.95
CA CYS A 162 1.32 6.46 9.24
C CYS A 162 1.32 5.50 8.06
N SER A 163 1.71 4.25 8.26
CA SER A 163 1.85 3.26 7.19
C SER A 163 1.09 2.00 7.50
N VAL A 164 0.52 1.39 6.47
CA VAL A 164 -0.19 0.11 6.55
C VAL A 164 0.09 -0.76 5.33
N PHE A 165 -0.09 -2.08 5.50
CA PHE A 165 -0.05 -3.04 4.41
C PHE A 165 -1.47 -3.36 3.93
N HIS A 166 -1.64 -3.52 2.62
CA HIS A 166 -2.92 -3.90 2.01
C HIS A 166 -2.70 -4.67 0.70
N SER A 167 -3.77 -5.27 0.19
CA SER A 167 -3.77 -6.05 -1.06
C SER A 167 -4.68 -5.49 -2.15
N CYS A 168 -5.20 -4.28 -1.93
CA CYS A 168 -6.21 -3.65 -2.78
C CYS A 168 -5.68 -2.33 -3.39
N PRO A 169 -4.77 -2.36 -4.38
CA PRO A 169 -4.18 -1.14 -4.94
C PRO A 169 -5.17 -0.28 -5.72
N THR A 170 -6.25 -0.87 -6.24
CA THR A 170 -7.32 -0.14 -6.94
C THR A 170 -8.14 0.74 -5.99
N TYR A 171 -8.27 0.31 -4.73
CA TYR A 171 -8.95 1.04 -3.66
C TYR A 171 -8.02 1.10 -2.44
N PRO A 172 -7.01 1.99 -2.45
CA PRO A 172 -6.06 2.09 -1.35
C PRO A 172 -6.73 2.53 -0.06
N PRO A 173 -6.15 2.21 1.11
CA PRO A 173 -6.65 2.66 2.39
C PRO A 173 -6.72 4.19 2.47
N ALA A 174 -7.79 4.71 3.09
CA ALA A 174 -7.96 6.12 3.36
C ALA A 174 -7.39 6.47 4.74
N PHE A 175 -6.63 7.57 4.82
CA PHE A 175 -6.02 8.05 6.05
C PHE A 175 -6.72 9.30 6.54
N HIS A 176 -6.95 9.37 7.84
CA HIS A 176 -7.50 10.54 8.52
C HIS A 176 -6.63 10.89 9.73
N TRP A 177 -6.21 12.14 9.82
CA TRP A 177 -5.41 12.67 10.91
C TRP A 177 -6.25 13.57 11.82
N SER A 178 -6.00 13.51 13.12
CA SER A 178 -6.67 14.39 14.12
C SER A 178 -6.14 15.82 14.09
N HIS A 179 -5.04 16.09 13.42
CA HIS A 179 -4.43 17.41 13.30
C HIS A 179 -4.48 17.88 11.83
N SER A 180 -4.68 19.18 11.62
CA SER A 180 -4.63 19.80 10.30
C SER A 180 -3.18 20.00 9.85
N GLY A 181 -2.91 19.86 8.56
CA GLY A 181 -1.59 20.00 7.98
C GLY A 181 -1.57 19.58 6.52
N GLU A 182 -0.41 19.68 5.91
CA GLU A 182 -0.16 19.21 4.56
C GLU A 182 0.01 17.68 4.59
N GLN A 183 -0.70 16.97 3.73
CA GLN A 183 -0.67 15.50 3.68
C GLN A 183 -0.08 15.02 2.36
N HIS A 184 0.89 14.11 2.44
CA HIS A 184 1.48 13.44 1.29
C HIS A 184 1.18 11.94 1.38
N PHE A 185 0.69 11.39 0.26
CA PHE A 185 0.41 9.97 0.15
C PHE A 185 1.47 9.28 -0.71
N GLN A 186 1.94 8.11 -0.24
CA GLN A 186 2.88 7.26 -0.96
C GLN A 186 2.34 5.83 -1.01
N ALA A 187 2.49 5.18 -2.16
CA ALA A 187 2.16 3.77 -2.35
C ALA A 187 3.39 3.04 -2.90
N GLN A 188 3.76 1.95 -2.25
CA GLN A 188 4.88 1.10 -2.66
C GLN A 188 4.36 -0.31 -2.93
N LYS A 189 4.60 -0.80 -4.15
CA LYS A 189 4.35 -2.19 -4.49
C LYS A 189 5.41 -3.07 -3.83
N LEU A 190 4.98 -4.13 -3.21
CA LEU A 190 5.81 -5.17 -2.61
C LEU A 190 5.70 -6.46 -3.43
N HIS A 191 6.16 -7.58 -2.88
CA HIS A 191 6.00 -8.89 -3.48
C HIS A 191 4.58 -9.46 -3.25
N ASP A 192 4.21 -10.49 -4.00
CA ASP A 192 3.00 -11.32 -3.81
C ASP A 192 1.70 -10.51 -3.69
N GLY A 193 1.53 -9.47 -4.51
CA GLY A 193 0.31 -8.67 -4.53
C GLY A 193 0.11 -7.76 -3.32
N GLN A 194 1.11 -7.65 -2.42
CA GLN A 194 1.06 -6.74 -1.27
C GLN A 194 1.54 -5.34 -1.64
N TRP A 195 1.00 -4.36 -0.95
CA TRP A 195 1.33 -2.95 -1.07
C TRP A 195 1.52 -2.33 0.32
N LYS A 196 2.42 -1.36 0.41
CA LYS A 196 2.54 -0.47 1.58
C LYS A 196 1.99 0.89 1.19
N ALA A 197 0.96 1.35 1.91
CA ALA A 197 0.42 2.70 1.81
C ALA A 197 0.92 3.51 3.00
N THR A 198 1.40 4.73 2.75
CA THR A 198 1.92 5.64 3.77
C THR A 198 1.30 7.01 3.58
N SER A 199 0.77 7.59 4.65
CA SER A 199 0.39 9.00 4.73
C SER A 199 1.38 9.72 5.63
N ILE A 200 1.91 10.84 5.14
CA ILE A 200 2.82 11.71 5.89
C ILE A 200 2.07 13.02 6.13
N LEU A 201 1.92 13.40 7.40
CA LEU A 201 1.37 14.67 7.81
C LEU A 201 2.50 15.62 8.16
N MET A 202 2.50 16.82 7.57
CA MET A 202 3.41 17.92 7.92
C MET A 202 2.63 19.11 8.45
N PHE A 203 3.02 19.61 9.62
CA PHE A 203 2.40 20.78 10.25
C PHE A 203 3.42 21.59 11.06
N ARG A 204 3.06 22.81 11.43
CA ARG A 204 3.85 23.62 12.38
C ARG A 204 3.26 23.48 13.77
N SER A 205 4.09 23.06 14.71
CA SER A 205 3.68 22.88 16.11
C SER A 205 3.33 24.20 16.77
N ASN A 206 2.28 24.18 17.56
CA ASN A 206 1.85 25.29 18.42
C ASN A 206 1.90 24.82 19.88
N ARG A 207 2.05 25.75 20.84
CA ARG A 207 1.96 25.42 22.28
C ARG A 207 0.62 24.77 22.67
N THR A 208 -0.44 25.10 21.94
CA THR A 208 -1.77 24.46 22.15
C THR A 208 -1.80 22.99 21.78
N ASP A 209 -0.79 22.48 21.07
CA ASP A 209 -0.68 21.06 20.70
C ASP A 209 -0.02 20.23 21.81
N HIS A 210 0.56 20.88 22.81
CA HIS A 210 1.17 20.20 23.94
C HIS A 210 0.13 19.34 24.68
N ASN A 211 0.47 18.08 24.95
CA ASN A 211 -0.37 17.04 25.55
C ASN A 211 -1.62 16.64 24.73
N LYS A 212 -1.77 17.10 23.47
CA LYS A 212 -2.80 16.57 22.58
C LYS A 212 -2.37 15.27 21.96
N LEU A 213 -3.34 14.41 21.66
CA LEU A 213 -3.12 13.18 20.90
C LEU A 213 -3.07 13.51 19.41
N LEU A 214 -1.96 13.17 18.78
CA LEU A 214 -1.87 13.06 17.32
C LEU A 214 -2.32 11.65 16.93
N GLN A 215 -3.47 11.55 16.29
CA GLN A 215 -4.10 10.29 15.92
C GLN A 215 -4.07 10.11 14.40
N CYS A 216 -3.78 8.89 13.95
CA CYS A 216 -3.97 8.43 12.59
C CYS A 216 -5.01 7.33 12.58
N ARG A 217 -6.11 7.54 11.86
CA ARG A 217 -7.13 6.54 11.57
C ARG A 217 -7.02 6.10 10.13
N VAL A 218 -7.03 4.78 9.90
CA VAL A 218 -6.95 4.16 8.58
C VAL A 218 -8.22 3.37 8.33
N THR A 219 -8.87 3.63 7.20
CA THR A 219 -10.07 2.90 6.76
C THR A 219 -9.74 2.14 5.48
N TYR A 220 -9.97 0.83 5.49
CA TYR A 220 -9.75 -0.07 4.36
C TYR A 220 -11.01 -0.16 3.49
N HIS A 221 -10.82 -0.53 2.23
CA HIS A 221 -11.94 -0.91 1.38
C HIS A 221 -12.76 -2.03 2.07
N GLY A 222 -14.11 -1.91 2.05
CA GLY A 222 -14.98 -2.79 2.83
C GLY A 222 -15.29 -2.31 4.24
N GLY A 223 -14.78 -1.11 4.65
CA GLY A 223 -15.19 -0.39 5.87
C GLY A 223 -14.46 -0.77 7.15
N LYS A 224 -13.60 -1.80 7.15
CA LYS A 224 -12.74 -2.07 8.31
C LYS A 224 -11.82 -0.88 8.56
N HIS A 225 -11.60 -0.56 9.82
CA HIS A 225 -10.73 0.55 10.21
C HIS A 225 -9.90 0.18 11.43
N GLN A 226 -8.83 0.91 11.63
CA GLN A 226 -7.99 0.88 12.82
C GLN A 226 -7.41 2.27 13.06
N GLU A 227 -6.95 2.53 14.28
CA GLU A 227 -6.39 3.79 14.65
C GLU A 227 -5.21 3.62 15.61
N THR A 228 -4.33 4.60 15.61
CA THR A 228 -3.21 4.70 16.54
C THR A 228 -2.98 6.14 16.88
N SER A 229 -2.38 6.42 18.04
CA SER A 229 -2.13 7.79 18.47
C SER A 229 -0.85 7.92 19.27
N LYS A 230 -0.30 9.13 19.31
CA LYS A 230 0.85 9.51 20.13
C LYS A 230 0.62 10.88 20.74
N THR A 231 0.97 11.06 22.00
CA THR A 231 0.88 12.37 22.68
C THR A 231 2.00 13.29 22.20
N LEU A 232 1.67 14.47 21.73
CA LEU A 232 2.63 15.49 21.34
C LEU A 232 3.20 16.20 22.58
N LYS A 233 4.53 16.27 22.67
CA LYS A 233 5.25 17.00 23.73
C LYS A 233 5.92 18.20 23.12
N VAL A 234 5.24 19.38 23.17
CA VAL A 234 5.75 20.62 22.59
C VAL A 234 6.47 21.44 23.68
N LYS A 235 7.73 21.71 23.47
CA LYS A 235 8.54 22.60 24.31
C LYS A 235 8.34 24.04 23.85
N CYS A 236 7.82 24.89 24.73
CA CYS A 236 7.58 26.31 24.42
C CYS A 236 8.90 27.10 24.36
N LYS A 237 8.95 28.13 23.49
CA LYS A 237 9.98 29.16 23.59
C LYS A 237 9.70 30.02 24.82
N CYS A 238 10.60 30.03 25.80
CA CYS A 238 10.54 31.00 26.89
C CYS A 238 10.77 32.40 26.28
N ALA A 239 9.77 33.28 26.37
CA ALA A 239 10.04 34.70 26.19
C ALA A 239 10.86 35.15 27.41
N PHE A 240 12.14 35.47 27.22
CA PHE A 240 12.96 36.07 28.27
C PHE A 240 12.41 37.48 28.55
N LEU A 241 11.52 37.61 29.48
CA LEU A 241 11.43 38.83 30.26
C LEU A 241 12.70 38.80 31.14
N ASN A 242 13.54 39.82 31.06
CA ASN A 242 14.79 40.00 31.82
C ASN A 242 14.53 39.83 33.35
N ILE A 243 14.50 38.62 33.82
CA ILE A 243 14.54 38.30 35.26
C ILE A 243 15.55 37.14 35.36
N ASN A 244 16.68 37.41 35.99
CA ASN A 244 17.69 36.40 36.33
C ASN A 244 17.06 35.37 37.31
N VAL A 245 16.41 34.33 36.78
CA VAL A 245 16.06 33.15 37.56
C VAL A 245 16.48 31.92 36.76
N ILE A 246 17.48 31.26 37.25
CA ILE A 246 17.92 29.93 36.81
C ILE A 246 16.88 28.95 37.30
N MET A 247 16.05 28.43 36.38
CA MET A 247 15.14 27.33 36.67
C MET A 247 15.39 26.18 35.70
N HIS A 248 15.87 25.07 36.26
CA HIS A 248 15.92 23.80 35.57
C HIS A 248 14.50 23.23 35.44
N GLY A 249 14.05 22.98 34.21
CA GLY A 249 12.83 22.21 33.94
C GLY A 249 11.56 23.04 33.81
N LEU A 250 11.40 23.87 32.78
CA LEU A 250 10.12 24.55 32.51
C LEU A 250 9.21 23.69 31.63
N ILE A 251 8.25 23.05 32.29
CA ILE A 251 6.99 22.58 31.72
C ILE A 251 6.16 23.82 31.39
N CYS A 252 5.50 23.87 30.21
CA CYS A 252 4.59 24.96 29.84
C CYS A 252 3.48 25.13 30.87
N ALA A 253 3.63 26.01 31.82
CA ALA A 253 2.56 26.38 32.75
C ALA A 253 1.63 27.39 32.09
N PHE A 254 0.36 27.09 32.03
CA PHE A 254 -0.68 27.97 31.54
C PHE A 254 -0.88 29.14 32.53
N THR A 255 -0.42 30.34 32.17
CA THR A 255 -0.94 31.55 32.82
C THR A 255 -2.18 32.02 32.06
N THR A 256 -3.36 31.66 32.58
CA THR A 256 -4.59 32.33 32.20
C THR A 256 -4.49 33.79 32.67
N GLN A 257 -4.32 34.72 31.72
CA GLN A 257 -4.50 36.15 32.02
C GLN A 257 -5.99 36.38 32.37
N LYS A 258 -6.32 36.44 33.67
CA LYS A 258 -7.51 37.15 34.13
C LYS A 258 -7.30 38.62 33.80
N LYS A 259 -8.12 39.18 32.91
CA LYS A 259 -8.29 40.63 32.74
C LYS A 259 -8.73 41.22 34.10
N PHE A 260 -7.82 41.91 34.78
CA PHE A 260 -8.19 42.79 35.85
C PHE A 260 -8.91 43.98 35.22
N LYS A 261 -10.23 44.11 35.45
CA LYS A 261 -10.96 45.33 35.26
C LYS A 261 -10.46 46.33 36.31
N HIS A 262 -10.01 47.51 35.88
CA HIS A 262 -9.79 48.67 36.75
C HIS A 262 -11.10 49.00 37.45
N GLY A 263 -11.19 48.67 38.75
CA GLY A 263 -12.17 49.21 39.68
C GLY A 263 -11.54 50.40 40.37
N GLN A 264 -12.15 51.59 40.18
CA GLN A 264 -11.84 52.79 40.91
C GLN A 264 -11.95 52.54 42.40
N THR A 265 -10.90 52.74 43.16
CA THR A 265 -10.98 52.86 44.62
C THR A 265 -11.03 54.32 44.98
N ASN A 266 -12.23 54.77 45.41
CA ASN A 266 -12.46 55.99 46.18
C ASN A 266 -11.81 55.86 47.56
N PHE A 267 -10.86 56.75 47.87
CA PHE A 267 -10.37 56.94 49.23
C PHE A 267 -11.34 57.85 50.01
N PRO A 268 -11.77 57.45 51.16
CA PRO A 268 -12.41 58.43 52.10
C PRO A 268 -11.32 59.20 52.86
N LYS A 269 -11.41 60.56 52.81
CA LYS A 269 -10.73 61.46 53.70
C LYS A 269 -11.52 61.44 55.00
N ASN A 270 -10.79 61.61 56.07
CA ASN A 270 -11.14 62.03 57.45
C ASN A 270 -10.94 60.96 58.53
N LEU A 271 -9.93 61.21 59.36
CA LEU A 271 -10.22 61.64 60.77
C LEU A 271 -8.90 62.06 61.44
N GLN A 272 -8.89 63.35 61.84
CA GLN A 272 -8.05 63.84 62.93
C GLN A 272 -8.52 63.35 64.25
N ARG A 273 -7.65 62.84 65.04
CA ARG A 273 -7.31 63.21 66.46
C ARG A 273 -6.35 62.20 67.03
#